data_3867af6862dd7fae1c413fce61464ff5
#
_entry.id   3867af6862dd7fae1c413fce61464ff5
#
_cell.length_a   1.000
_cell.length_b   1.000
_cell.length_c   1.000
_cell.angle_alpha   90.00
_cell.angle_beta   90.00
_cell.angle_gamma   90.00
#
_symmetry.space_group_name_H-M   'P 1'
#
loop_
_entity.id
_entity.type
_entity.pdbx_description
1 polymer ?
#
loop_
_entity_poly.entity_id
_entity_poly.type
_entity_poly.pdbx_seq_one_letter_code
_entity_poly.pdbx_strand_id
1 'polypeptide(L)'
;MSEMLKIENIRKVFNPGTINEKVALDGVNLTLEEGEFVTVIGGNGAGKSTMLNAVAGTWFVDEGKITIDDIDVTKLPEHKRAKYLGRVFQDPMTGTTATMQIDENLALAARRGQRRGLSWGITKKEKERYHELLKELDLGLEDRMTSKVGLLSGGQRQAVTLLMAF
;
A
#
# COMPACT_ATOMS: atom_id res chain seq x y z
N MET A 1 23.77 3.64 -5.91
CA MET A 1 22.41 3.82 -5.34
C MET A 1 21.72 2.49 -5.52
N SER A 2 20.94 2.05 -4.53
CA SER A 2 20.23 0.76 -4.64
C SER A 2 18.93 0.94 -5.41
N GLU A 3 18.64 0.06 -6.38
CA GLU A 3 17.36 0.04 -7.08
C GLU A 3 16.27 -0.47 -6.12
N MET A 4 15.36 0.41 -5.69
CA MET A 4 14.28 0.05 -4.77
C MET A 4 13.10 -0.59 -5.49
N LEU A 5 12.81 -0.17 -6.73
CA LEU A 5 11.80 -0.75 -7.59
C LEU A 5 12.31 -0.79 -9.02
N LYS A 6 12.18 -1.93 -9.66
CA LYS A 6 12.46 -2.08 -11.09
C LYS A 6 11.31 -2.80 -11.78
N ILE A 7 10.78 -2.18 -12.81
CA ILE A 7 9.75 -2.70 -13.70
C ILE A 7 10.39 -2.87 -15.08
N GLU A 8 10.38 -4.07 -15.62
CA GLU A 8 11.03 -4.41 -16.87
C GLU A 8 10.01 -5.01 -17.85
N ASN A 9 9.71 -4.26 -18.90
CA ASN A 9 8.90 -4.67 -20.05
C ASN A 9 7.57 -5.36 -19.64
N ILE A 10 6.85 -4.80 -18.64
CA ILE A 10 5.61 -5.41 -18.19
C ILE A 10 4.47 -5.21 -19.17
N ARG A 11 3.72 -6.28 -19.41
CA ARG A 11 2.52 -6.29 -20.23
C ARG A 11 1.34 -6.83 -19.46
N LYS A 12 0.16 -6.22 -19.64
CA LYS A 12 -1.10 -6.69 -19.04
C LYS A 12 -2.25 -6.52 -20.01
N VAL A 13 -2.92 -7.63 -20.29
CA VAL A 13 -4.13 -7.68 -21.12
C VAL A 13 -5.29 -8.16 -20.27
N PHE A 14 -6.40 -7.46 -20.30
CA PHE A 14 -7.66 -7.89 -19.68
C PHE A 14 -8.56 -8.52 -20.74
N ASN A 15 -9.24 -9.60 -20.37
CA ASN A 15 -10.19 -10.35 -21.20
C ASN A 15 -9.62 -10.75 -22.59
N PRO A 16 -8.44 -11.39 -22.64
CA PRO A 16 -7.80 -11.73 -23.90
C PRO A 16 -8.69 -12.64 -24.75
N GLY A 17 -8.70 -12.40 -26.07
CA GLY A 17 -9.49 -13.18 -27.03
C GLY A 17 -11.00 -12.91 -27.00
N THR A 18 -11.45 -11.88 -26.31
CA THR A 18 -12.87 -11.47 -26.29
C THR A 18 -13.08 -10.11 -26.94
N ILE A 19 -14.34 -9.75 -27.22
CA ILE A 19 -14.70 -8.42 -27.76
C ILE A 19 -14.37 -7.28 -26.77
N ASN A 20 -14.16 -7.61 -25.50
CA ASN A 20 -13.78 -6.67 -24.43
C ASN A 20 -12.29 -6.74 -24.10
N GLU A 21 -11.48 -7.28 -25.00
CA GLU A 21 -10.03 -7.32 -24.83
C GLU A 21 -9.47 -5.90 -24.70
N LYS A 22 -8.66 -5.69 -23.66
CA LYS A 22 -8.00 -4.40 -23.40
C LYS A 22 -6.55 -4.61 -23.02
N VAL A 23 -5.63 -4.12 -23.84
CA VAL A 23 -4.25 -3.98 -23.46
C VAL A 23 -4.13 -2.79 -22.51
N ALA A 24 -3.83 -3.03 -21.26
CA ALA A 24 -3.75 -2.01 -20.22
C ALA A 24 -2.33 -1.55 -19.94
N LEU A 25 -1.35 -2.44 -20.11
CA LEU A 25 0.08 -2.15 -20.08
C LEU A 25 0.74 -2.83 -21.27
N ASP A 26 1.63 -2.13 -21.95
CA ASP A 26 2.32 -2.62 -23.13
C ASP A 26 3.78 -2.21 -23.09
N GLY A 27 4.65 -3.10 -22.58
CA GLY A 27 6.10 -2.88 -22.53
C GLY A 27 6.52 -1.77 -21.56
N VAL A 28 5.85 -1.61 -20.43
CA VAL A 28 6.15 -0.52 -19.47
C VAL A 28 7.44 -0.82 -18.71
N ASN A 29 8.32 0.18 -18.64
CA ASN A 29 9.56 0.16 -17.90
C ASN A 29 9.61 1.32 -16.92
N LEU A 30 10.10 1.08 -15.70
CA LEU A 30 10.32 2.10 -14.66
C LEU A 30 11.37 1.60 -13.69
N THR A 31 12.32 2.46 -13.33
CA THR A 31 13.26 2.20 -12.24
C THR A 31 13.14 3.33 -11.22
N LEU A 32 13.13 2.99 -9.94
CA LEU A 32 13.15 3.90 -8.81
C LEU A 32 14.33 3.57 -7.93
N GLU A 33 15.14 4.56 -7.63
CA GLU A 33 16.25 4.47 -6.69
C GLU A 33 15.82 4.89 -5.27
N GLU A 34 16.66 4.62 -4.31
CA GLU A 34 16.42 5.02 -2.92
C GLU A 34 16.30 6.55 -2.79
N GLY A 35 15.22 7.01 -2.14
CA GLY A 35 14.94 8.43 -1.93
C GLY A 35 14.27 9.13 -3.12
N GLU A 36 14.03 8.44 -4.23
CA GLU A 36 13.33 9.04 -5.37
C GLU A 36 11.83 9.21 -5.13
N PHE A 37 11.30 10.28 -5.67
CA PHE A 37 9.87 10.56 -5.76
C PHE A 37 9.45 10.65 -7.23
N VAL A 38 8.55 9.77 -7.65
CA VAL A 38 8.06 9.71 -9.04
C VAL A 38 6.56 9.93 -9.10
N THR A 39 6.14 10.80 -10.01
CA THR A 39 4.74 11.07 -10.31
C THR A 39 4.33 10.43 -11.62
N VAL A 40 3.24 9.64 -11.59
CA VAL A 40 2.66 9.02 -12.80
C VAL A 40 1.48 9.85 -13.27
N ILE A 41 1.62 10.47 -14.44
CA ILE A 41 0.62 11.36 -15.05
C ILE A 41 0.04 10.69 -16.30
N GLY A 42 -1.23 10.94 -16.57
CA GLY A 42 -1.92 10.44 -17.77
C GLY A 42 -3.45 10.53 -17.64
N GLY A 43 -4.15 10.44 -18.74
CA GLY A 43 -5.61 10.47 -18.79
C GLY A 43 -6.29 9.26 -18.13
N ASN A 44 -7.62 9.29 -18.07
CA ASN A 44 -8.38 8.13 -17.61
C ASN A 44 -8.21 6.96 -18.59
N GLY A 45 -7.97 5.78 -18.05
CA GLY A 45 -7.72 4.58 -18.85
C GLY A 45 -6.29 4.40 -19.35
N ALA A 46 -5.35 5.32 -19.04
CA ALA A 46 -3.94 5.24 -19.45
C ALA A 46 -3.10 4.16 -18.72
N GLY A 47 -3.71 3.27 -17.96
CA GLY A 47 -3.00 2.17 -17.29
C GLY A 47 -2.35 2.50 -15.94
N LYS A 48 -2.42 3.76 -15.45
CA LYS A 48 -1.79 4.17 -14.18
C LYS A 48 -2.14 3.25 -12.99
N SER A 49 -3.43 3.08 -12.74
CA SER A 49 -3.91 2.21 -11.65
C SER A 49 -3.57 0.74 -11.91
N THR A 50 -3.54 0.30 -13.18
CA THR A 50 -3.14 -1.06 -13.53
C THR A 50 -1.66 -1.29 -13.20
N MET A 51 -0.79 -0.34 -13.52
CA MET A 51 0.63 -0.41 -13.17
C MET A 51 0.84 -0.46 -11.65
N LEU A 52 0.20 0.44 -10.89
CA LEU A 52 0.28 0.44 -9.43
C LEU A 52 -0.26 -0.87 -8.81
N ASN A 53 -1.35 -1.40 -9.34
CA ASN A 53 -1.90 -2.69 -8.92
C ASN A 53 -1.01 -3.86 -9.31
N ALA A 54 -0.28 -3.79 -10.44
CA ALA A 54 0.70 -4.78 -10.84
C ALA A 54 1.91 -4.79 -9.88
N VAL A 55 2.41 -3.61 -9.48
CA VAL A 55 3.46 -3.47 -8.46
C VAL A 55 2.98 -4.01 -7.11
N ALA A 56 1.77 -3.68 -6.68
CA ALA A 56 1.19 -4.15 -5.43
C ALA A 56 0.89 -5.67 -5.42
N GLY A 57 0.78 -6.31 -6.59
CA GLY A 57 0.45 -7.74 -6.71
C GLY A 57 -1.04 -8.05 -6.70
N THR A 58 -1.89 -7.05 -6.84
CA THR A 58 -3.33 -7.23 -7.04
C THR A 58 -3.62 -7.83 -8.42
N TRP A 59 -2.84 -7.43 -9.43
CA TRP A 59 -2.85 -8.01 -10.77
C TRP A 59 -1.50 -8.65 -11.07
N PHE A 60 -1.51 -9.87 -11.58
CA PHE A 60 -0.30 -10.46 -12.17
C PHE A 60 -0.12 -9.93 -13.59
N VAL A 61 1.11 -9.58 -13.94
CA VAL A 61 1.48 -9.23 -15.31
C VAL A 61 1.53 -10.49 -16.18
N ASP A 62 1.24 -10.34 -17.47
CA ASP A 62 1.25 -11.45 -18.41
C ASP A 62 2.68 -11.67 -18.96
N GLU A 63 3.47 -10.57 -19.08
CA GLU A 63 4.85 -10.58 -19.50
C GLU A 63 5.67 -9.58 -18.67
N GLY A 64 7.00 -9.73 -18.68
CA GLY A 64 7.93 -8.84 -18.01
C GLY A 64 8.22 -9.22 -16.56
N LYS A 65 8.92 -8.34 -15.86
CA LYS A 65 9.43 -8.59 -14.51
C LYS A 65 9.24 -7.39 -13.59
N ILE A 66 8.98 -7.64 -12.32
CA ILE A 66 8.92 -6.63 -11.25
C ILE A 66 9.82 -7.09 -10.12
N THR A 67 10.78 -6.24 -9.76
CA THR A 67 11.74 -6.45 -8.66
C THR A 67 11.59 -5.33 -7.64
N ILE A 68 11.54 -5.67 -6.37
CA ILE A 68 11.51 -4.73 -5.24
C ILE A 68 12.64 -5.12 -4.29
N ASP A 69 13.54 -4.18 -4.00
CA ASP A 69 14.70 -4.40 -3.12
C ASP A 69 15.48 -5.67 -3.54
N ASP A 70 15.86 -5.73 -4.82
CA ASP A 70 16.53 -6.86 -5.48
C ASP A 70 15.77 -8.21 -5.47
N ILE A 71 14.54 -8.23 -4.95
CA ILE A 71 13.73 -9.43 -4.87
C ILE A 71 12.71 -9.47 -6.01
N ASP A 72 12.74 -10.55 -6.80
CA ASP A 72 11.73 -10.79 -7.83
C ASP A 72 10.36 -11.06 -7.20
N VAL A 73 9.46 -10.12 -7.35
CA VAL A 73 8.10 -10.18 -6.83
C VAL A 73 7.06 -10.50 -7.90
N THR A 74 7.45 -10.70 -9.15
CA THR A 74 6.56 -10.83 -10.32
C THR A 74 5.39 -11.80 -10.08
N LYS A 75 5.67 -12.95 -9.47
CA LYS A 75 4.69 -14.00 -9.18
C LYS A 75 4.24 -14.06 -7.71
N LEU A 76 4.65 -13.10 -6.87
CA LEU A 76 4.24 -13.05 -5.49
C LEU A 76 2.86 -12.38 -5.36
N PRO A 77 1.91 -12.97 -4.63
CA PRO A 77 0.61 -12.36 -4.37
C PRO A 77 0.75 -11.14 -3.43
N GLU A 78 -0.26 -10.26 -3.43
CA GLU A 78 -0.29 -9.00 -2.68
C GLU A 78 0.14 -9.14 -1.21
N HIS A 79 -0.39 -10.15 -0.49
CA HIS A 79 -0.06 -10.35 0.93
C HIS A 79 1.41 -10.68 1.19
N LYS A 80 2.13 -11.25 0.21
CA LYS A 80 3.57 -11.51 0.30
C LYS A 80 4.41 -10.29 -0.08
N ARG A 81 3.89 -9.42 -0.97
CA ARG A 81 4.55 -8.15 -1.31
C ARG A 81 4.35 -7.07 -0.25
N ALA A 82 3.30 -7.17 0.56
CA ALA A 82 2.97 -6.18 1.60
C ALA A 82 4.10 -5.90 2.62
N LYS A 83 5.07 -6.79 2.77
CA LYS A 83 6.24 -6.56 3.62
C LYS A 83 7.29 -5.63 3.00
N TYR A 84 7.26 -5.43 1.68
CA TYR A 84 8.22 -4.62 0.94
C TYR A 84 7.68 -3.25 0.54
N LEU A 85 6.35 -3.06 0.56
CA LEU A 85 5.72 -1.82 0.12
C LEU A 85 4.55 -1.42 1.02
N GLY A 86 4.41 -0.12 1.24
CA GLY A 86 3.23 0.50 1.78
C GLY A 86 2.29 0.95 0.66
N ARG A 87 0.99 0.91 0.89
CA ARG A 87 -0.02 1.35 -0.07
C ARG A 87 -1.02 2.29 0.58
N VAL A 88 -1.19 3.45 -0.04
CA VAL A 88 -2.27 4.39 0.29
C VAL A 88 -3.28 4.36 -0.83
N PHE A 89 -4.54 4.20 -0.49
CA PHE A 89 -5.64 4.17 -1.45
C PHE A 89 -6.21 5.58 -1.67
N GLN A 90 -6.75 5.82 -2.86
CA GLN A 90 -7.43 7.08 -3.18
C GLN A 90 -8.67 7.29 -2.27
N ASP A 91 -9.42 6.22 -1.99
CA ASP A 91 -10.51 6.22 -1.03
C ASP A 91 -9.97 5.86 0.37
N PRO A 92 -10.01 6.79 1.33
CA PRO A 92 -9.54 6.55 2.70
C PRO A 92 -10.35 5.47 3.44
N MET A 93 -11.55 5.12 2.95
CA MET A 93 -12.36 4.03 3.49
C MET A 93 -11.74 2.66 3.22
N THR A 94 -11.01 2.51 2.12
CA THR A 94 -10.45 1.23 1.67
C THR A 94 -9.21 0.82 2.48
N GLY A 95 -8.45 1.77 2.99
CA GLY A 95 -7.18 1.50 3.71
C GLY A 95 -7.33 1.16 5.19
N THR A 96 -8.53 1.31 5.77
CA THR A 96 -8.77 1.17 7.22
C THR A 96 -9.97 0.30 7.53
N THR A 97 -9.98 -0.31 8.72
CA THR A 97 -11.14 -1.04 9.25
C THR A 97 -11.98 -0.10 10.11
N ALA A 98 -13.08 0.40 9.56
CA ALA A 98 -13.93 1.44 10.16
C ALA A 98 -14.48 1.09 11.56
N THR A 99 -14.70 -0.20 11.83
CA THR A 99 -15.25 -0.70 13.11
C THR A 99 -14.21 -0.86 14.20
N MET A 100 -12.92 -0.85 13.84
CA MET A 100 -11.79 -0.97 14.76
C MET A 100 -11.31 0.40 15.24
N GLN A 101 -10.61 0.42 16.37
CA GLN A 101 -10.00 1.61 16.95
C GLN A 101 -8.80 2.08 16.14
N ILE A 102 -8.36 3.32 16.34
CA ILE A 102 -7.19 3.88 15.65
C ILE A 102 -5.94 3.06 15.98
N ASP A 103 -5.69 2.80 17.28
CA ASP A 103 -4.54 2.01 17.74
C ASP A 103 -4.56 0.57 17.20
N GLU A 104 -5.74 -0.03 17.06
CA GLU A 104 -5.89 -1.37 16.46
C GLU A 104 -5.54 -1.37 14.97
N ASN A 105 -5.97 -0.36 14.21
CA ASN A 105 -5.60 -0.21 12.80
C ASN A 105 -4.08 -0.03 12.63
N LEU A 106 -3.46 0.83 13.45
CA LEU A 106 -2.00 1.02 13.46
C LEU A 106 -1.25 -0.26 13.83
N ALA A 107 -1.77 -1.02 14.81
CA ALA A 107 -1.17 -2.28 15.22
C ALA A 107 -1.25 -3.35 14.11
N LEU A 108 -2.32 -3.39 13.32
CA LEU A 108 -2.42 -4.27 12.16
C LEU A 108 -1.38 -3.92 11.10
N ALA A 109 -1.22 -2.63 10.83
CA ALA A 109 -0.23 -2.15 9.86
C ALA A 109 1.20 -2.45 10.30
N ALA A 110 1.54 -2.17 11.57
CA ALA A 110 2.86 -2.42 12.15
C ALA A 110 3.27 -3.90 12.13
N ARG A 111 2.29 -4.80 12.11
CA ARG A 111 2.53 -6.26 12.05
C ARG A 111 2.54 -6.83 10.64
N ARG A 112 2.53 -5.99 9.65
CA ARG A 112 2.60 -6.39 8.23
C ARG A 112 3.88 -7.21 7.97
N GLY A 113 3.72 -8.38 7.35
CA GLY A 113 4.85 -9.28 7.06
C GLY A 113 5.45 -10.02 8.25
N GLN A 114 4.96 -9.80 9.48
CA GLN A 114 5.46 -10.49 10.68
C GLN A 114 4.66 -11.76 10.98
N ARG A 115 5.33 -12.76 11.57
CA ARG A 115 4.66 -13.95 12.10
C ARG A 115 3.86 -13.57 13.34
N ARG A 116 2.61 -14.01 13.40
CA ARG A 116 1.74 -13.80 14.56
C ARG A 116 1.90 -14.97 15.54
N GLY A 117 2.20 -14.65 16.81
CA GLY A 117 2.12 -15.58 17.93
C GLY A 117 0.86 -15.32 18.78
N LEU A 118 0.73 -16.05 19.89
CA LEU A 118 -0.31 -15.87 20.92
C LEU A 118 0.07 -14.75 21.92
N SER A 119 0.52 -13.59 21.42
CA SER A 119 0.84 -12.45 22.27
C SER A 119 -0.38 -11.53 22.46
N TRP A 120 -0.38 -10.74 23.55
CA TRP A 120 -1.38 -9.71 23.81
C TRP A 120 -1.46 -8.72 22.62
N GLY A 121 -2.68 -8.22 22.37
CA GLY A 121 -3.01 -7.43 21.20
C GLY A 121 -2.10 -6.21 20.97
N ILE A 122 -2.09 -5.23 21.88
CA ILE A 122 -1.27 -4.02 21.79
C ILE A 122 -0.59 -3.82 23.14
N THR A 123 0.74 -3.72 23.12
CA THR A 123 1.57 -3.49 24.31
C THR A 123 1.56 -2.00 24.69
N LYS A 124 1.93 -1.69 25.95
CA LYS A 124 2.06 -0.30 26.42
C LYS A 124 3.07 0.49 25.57
N LYS A 125 4.21 -0.14 25.21
CA LYS A 125 5.24 0.47 24.35
C LYS A 125 4.72 0.78 22.94
N GLU A 126 3.90 -0.10 22.37
CA GLU A 126 3.27 0.16 21.07
C GLU A 126 2.28 1.33 21.16
N LYS A 127 1.48 1.41 22.23
CA LYS A 127 0.57 2.55 22.44
C LYS A 127 1.32 3.88 22.55
N GLU A 128 2.40 3.92 23.31
CA GLU A 128 3.26 5.11 23.42
C GLU A 128 3.82 5.52 22.05
N ARG A 129 4.31 4.57 21.25
CA ARG A 129 4.78 4.83 19.89
C ARG A 129 3.67 5.37 18.99
N TYR A 130 2.46 4.78 19.03
CA TYR A 130 1.35 5.25 18.20
C TYR A 130 0.88 6.64 18.62
N HIS A 131 0.90 6.95 19.90
CA HIS A 131 0.62 8.29 20.42
C HIS A 131 1.56 9.33 19.82
N GLU A 132 2.88 9.08 19.85
CA GLU A 132 3.86 9.99 19.26
C GLU A 132 3.67 10.15 17.74
N LEU A 133 3.46 9.08 17.01
CA LEU A 133 3.19 9.12 15.57
C LEU A 133 1.92 9.93 15.23
N LEU A 134 0.86 9.77 16.01
CA LEU A 134 -0.39 10.52 15.81
C LEU A 134 -0.22 11.99 16.14
N LYS A 135 0.58 12.32 17.17
CA LYS A 135 0.90 13.68 17.57
C LYS A 135 1.63 14.46 16.47
N GLU A 136 2.48 13.80 15.67
CA GLU A 136 3.16 14.41 14.51
C GLU A 136 2.16 14.91 13.44
N LEU A 137 0.95 14.36 13.39
CA LEU A 137 -0.09 14.78 12.45
C LEU A 137 -0.77 16.10 12.86
N ASP A 138 -0.68 16.52 14.11
CA ASP A 138 -1.34 17.72 14.67
C ASP A 138 -2.86 17.77 14.40
N LEU A 139 -3.54 16.61 14.57
CA LEU A 139 -4.98 16.44 14.32
C LEU A 139 -5.78 16.07 15.58
N GLY A 140 -5.14 16.07 16.77
CA GLY A 140 -5.74 15.68 18.05
C GLY A 140 -6.18 14.21 18.11
N LEU A 141 -5.57 13.35 17.29
CA LEU A 141 -5.90 11.91 17.23
C LEU A 141 -5.18 11.11 18.30
N GLU A 142 -4.08 11.62 18.84
CA GLU A 142 -3.31 11.05 19.94
C GLU A 142 -4.15 10.87 21.21
N ASP A 143 -5.07 11.81 21.48
CA ASP A 143 -5.98 11.76 22.62
C ASP A 143 -7.22 10.87 22.39
N ARG A 144 -7.38 10.35 21.15
CA ARG A 144 -8.55 9.61 20.72
C ARG A 144 -8.23 8.25 20.12
N MET A 145 -7.10 7.66 20.49
CA MET A 145 -6.62 6.37 19.93
C MET A 145 -7.62 5.22 20.05
N THR A 146 -8.48 5.23 21.06
CA THR A 146 -9.53 4.24 21.26
C THR A 146 -10.83 4.54 20.52
N SER A 147 -10.90 5.67 19.79
CA SER A 147 -12.05 5.98 18.94
C SER A 147 -12.05 5.09 17.70
N LYS A 148 -13.24 4.69 17.24
CA LYS A 148 -13.38 3.94 16.00
C LYS A 148 -13.00 4.82 14.81
N VAL A 149 -12.23 4.27 13.88
CA VAL A 149 -11.80 4.97 12.65
C VAL A 149 -12.98 5.43 11.81
N GLY A 150 -14.11 4.71 11.86
CA GLY A 150 -15.34 5.09 11.18
C GLY A 150 -15.94 6.44 11.62
N LEU A 151 -15.57 6.96 12.78
CA LEU A 151 -16.04 8.24 13.32
C LEU A 151 -15.14 9.42 12.89
N LEU A 152 -14.02 9.16 12.24
CA LEU A 152 -13.09 10.18 11.79
C LEU A 152 -13.60 10.89 10.52
N SER A 153 -13.25 12.16 10.35
CA SER A 153 -13.42 12.86 9.08
C SER A 153 -12.59 12.21 7.97
N GLY A 154 -12.93 12.47 6.71
CA GLY A 154 -12.19 11.94 5.56
C GLY A 154 -10.69 12.28 5.61
N GLY A 155 -10.34 13.53 5.93
CA GLY A 155 -8.95 13.97 6.06
C GLY A 155 -8.21 13.28 7.23
N GLN A 156 -8.84 13.19 8.41
CA GLN A 156 -8.26 12.48 9.56
C GLN A 156 -8.01 10.99 9.23
N ARG A 157 -8.97 10.34 8.57
CA ARG A 157 -8.82 8.95 8.16
C ARG A 157 -7.70 8.77 7.14
N GLN A 158 -7.57 9.69 6.18
CA GLN A 158 -6.49 9.66 5.21
C GLN A 158 -5.13 9.82 5.87
N ALA A 159 -5.01 10.69 6.87
CA ALA A 159 -3.79 10.86 7.66
C ALA A 159 -3.42 9.57 8.42
N VAL A 160 -4.40 8.89 9.05
CA VAL A 160 -4.18 7.57 9.68
C VAL A 160 -3.75 6.53 8.64
N THR A 161 -4.38 6.51 7.46
CA THR A 161 -3.99 5.58 6.37
C THR A 161 -2.57 5.84 5.90
N LEU A 162 -2.14 7.09 5.86
CA LEU A 162 -0.76 7.44 5.53
C LEU A 162 0.22 6.89 6.56
N LEU A 163 -0.04 7.09 7.87
CA LEU A 163 0.79 6.48 8.93
C LEU A 163 0.84 4.95 8.86
N MET A 164 -0.23 4.31 8.42
CA MET A 164 -0.28 2.85 8.25
C MET A 164 0.57 2.36 7.07
N ALA A 165 0.94 3.22 6.13
CA ALA A 165 1.75 2.86 4.97
C ALA A 165 3.25 2.86 5.28
N PHE A 166 3.68 3.64 6.26
CA PHE A 166 5.07 3.74 6.74
C PHE A 166 5.29 2.82 7.94
#